data_dbff792f59a39a0b137218524818714c
#
_entry.id   dbff792f59a39a0b137218524818714c
#
_cell.length_a   1.000
_cell.length_b   1.000
_cell.length_c   1.000
_cell.angle_alpha   90.00
_cell.angle_beta   90.00
_cell.angle_gamma   90.00
#
_symmetry.space_group_name_H-M   'P 1'
#
loop_
_entity.id
_entity.type
_entity.pdbx_description
1 polymer ?
#
loop_
_entity_poly.entity_id
_entity_poly.type
_entity_poly.pdbx_seq_one_letter_code
_entity_poly.pdbx_strand_id
1 'polypeptide(L)'
;LSSSSAASDVYKRQVLTANAPETKDNDFTWKDFQARNNNELVAVYGNFVNRALQLTKKYFDGVVPAAGELTEYDRETLKEFSDVKAEVEKLLDVFKFRDAQKEAMNLARIGNKYLADTEPWKIAKTDMDRVATILNISLQLVANLAIAFEPFLPFSSEKLRNMLNMDSFDWATLGSTNLLPAGHQLATPELLFEKIEDSVIEAQVQKLLDTKKANEEANYKANPIRPNIEFDDFMKLDIRVGTVLECQKVPKADKLLQFKIADGLENRTIVSGIAQHYNPEELVGKQVCFIANLAPRKLKGIVSEGMILSAENFDGSLSVVTTMKEVKPGSEVK
;
A
#
# COMPACT_ATOMS: atom_id res chain seq x y z
N LEU A 1 -6.80 -4.59 -10.02
CA LEU A 1 -8.13 -4.60 -9.35
C LEU A 1 -9.32 -4.54 -10.32
N SER A 2 -9.14 -4.95 -11.57
CA SER A 2 -10.16 -4.71 -12.62
C SER A 2 -11.12 -5.86 -12.89
N SER A 3 -11.14 -6.96 -12.15
CA SER A 3 -11.97 -8.09 -12.53
C SER A 3 -12.58 -8.97 -11.43
N SER A 4 -12.50 -8.53 -10.18
CA SER A 4 -13.30 -9.13 -9.10
C SER A 4 -14.04 -7.99 -8.42
N SER A 5 -15.11 -7.52 -9.02
CA SER A 5 -15.77 -6.28 -8.61
C SER A 5 -16.26 -6.26 -7.17
N ALA A 6 -16.82 -7.35 -6.66
CA ALA A 6 -17.37 -7.40 -5.29
C ALA A 6 -16.28 -7.46 -4.20
N ALA A 7 -15.26 -8.32 -4.31
CA ALA A 7 -14.21 -8.46 -3.31
C ALA A 7 -13.37 -7.18 -3.18
N SER A 8 -13.02 -6.54 -4.32
CA SER A 8 -12.27 -5.27 -4.28
C SER A 8 -13.09 -4.12 -3.69
N ASP A 9 -14.40 -4.14 -3.85
CA ASP A 9 -15.32 -3.12 -3.34
C ASP A 9 -15.44 -3.17 -1.80
N VAL A 10 -15.51 -4.37 -1.24
CA VAL A 10 -15.54 -4.59 0.22
C VAL A 10 -14.35 -3.90 0.90
N TYR A 11 -13.13 -4.15 0.40
CA TYR A 11 -11.91 -3.59 0.99
C TYR A 11 -11.84 -2.06 0.86
N LYS A 12 -12.26 -1.52 -0.29
CA LYS A 12 -12.36 -0.07 -0.51
C LYS A 12 -13.35 0.58 0.43
N ARG A 13 -14.57 0.02 0.57
CA ARG A 13 -15.60 0.57 1.46
C ARG A 13 -15.13 0.63 2.90
N GLN A 14 -14.53 -0.44 3.41
CA GLN A 14 -14.02 -0.48 4.78
C GLN A 14 -12.97 0.62 5.02
N VAL A 15 -11.99 0.74 4.12
CA VAL A 15 -10.90 1.72 4.28
C VAL A 15 -11.41 3.15 4.09
N LEU A 16 -12.28 3.40 3.11
CA LEU A 16 -12.84 4.74 2.88
C LEU A 16 -13.71 5.19 4.04
N THR A 17 -14.52 4.30 4.63
CA THR A 17 -15.31 4.61 5.82
C THR A 17 -14.41 4.85 7.04
N ALA A 18 -13.41 3.98 7.26
CA ALA A 18 -12.48 4.11 8.40
C ALA A 18 -11.58 5.36 8.29
N ASN A 19 -11.36 5.87 7.08
CA ASN A 19 -10.59 7.08 6.79
C ASN A 19 -11.45 8.26 6.37
N ALA A 20 -12.76 8.23 6.64
CA ALA A 20 -13.64 9.33 6.31
C ALA A 20 -13.13 10.65 6.93
N PRO A 21 -13.02 11.75 6.15
CA PRO A 21 -12.48 13.03 6.60
C PRO A 21 -13.52 13.82 7.41
N GLU A 22 -13.99 13.25 8.52
CA GLU A 22 -15.07 13.82 9.36
C GLU A 22 -14.63 15.07 10.11
N THR A 23 -13.36 15.14 10.55
CA THR A 23 -12.86 16.26 11.37
C THR A 23 -11.55 16.85 10.86
N LYS A 24 -10.83 16.14 9.99
CA LYS A 24 -9.57 16.56 9.40
C LYS A 24 -9.29 15.74 8.15
N ASP A 25 -8.43 16.25 7.27
CA ASP A 25 -7.99 15.53 6.08
C ASP A 25 -7.27 14.23 6.43
N ASN A 26 -7.46 13.23 5.60
CA ASN A 26 -6.79 11.94 5.70
C ASN A 26 -6.13 11.59 4.36
N ASP A 27 -4.90 11.09 4.44
CA ASP A 27 -4.18 10.57 3.29
C ASP A 27 -4.44 9.08 3.10
N PHE A 28 -4.58 8.66 1.85
CA PHE A 28 -4.64 7.26 1.48
C PHE A 28 -3.23 6.71 1.23
N THR A 29 -2.90 5.60 1.89
CA THR A 29 -1.71 4.81 1.55
C THR A 29 -2.07 3.36 1.30
N TRP A 30 -1.40 2.73 0.33
CA TRP A 30 -1.57 1.30 0.06
C TRP A 30 -1.24 0.42 1.26
N LYS A 31 -0.28 0.85 2.08
CA LYS A 31 0.12 0.14 3.30
C LYS A 31 -0.95 0.20 4.39
N ASP A 32 -1.61 1.34 4.60
CA ASP A 32 -2.74 1.46 5.52
C ASP A 32 -3.94 0.63 5.02
N PHE A 33 -4.21 0.66 3.71
CA PHE A 33 -5.23 -0.16 3.08
C PHE A 33 -5.02 -1.67 3.37
N GLN A 34 -3.82 -2.18 3.15
CA GLN A 34 -3.46 -3.56 3.45
C GLN A 34 -3.58 -3.89 4.94
N ALA A 35 -3.03 -3.01 5.80
CA ALA A 35 -3.05 -3.21 7.24
C ALA A 35 -4.47 -3.27 7.80
N ARG A 36 -5.38 -2.39 7.37
CA ARG A 36 -6.78 -2.42 7.80
C ARG A 36 -7.49 -3.67 7.32
N ASN A 37 -7.33 -4.06 6.06
CA ASN A 37 -7.89 -5.33 5.59
C ASN A 37 -7.39 -6.51 6.41
N ASN A 38 -6.08 -6.66 6.54
CA ASN A 38 -5.48 -7.85 7.14
C ASN A 38 -5.72 -7.92 8.65
N ASN A 39 -5.66 -6.79 9.37
CA ASN A 39 -5.76 -6.75 10.82
C ASN A 39 -7.19 -6.62 11.34
N GLU A 40 -8.11 -6.00 10.58
CA GLU A 40 -9.49 -5.82 11.02
C GLU A 40 -10.44 -6.82 10.34
N LEU A 41 -10.51 -6.82 9.00
CA LEU A 41 -11.44 -7.70 8.31
C LEU A 41 -11.03 -9.17 8.40
N VAL A 42 -9.77 -9.50 8.12
CA VAL A 42 -9.31 -10.90 8.14
C VAL A 42 -9.09 -11.39 9.57
N ALA A 43 -8.25 -10.69 10.35
CA ALA A 43 -7.80 -11.17 11.66
C ALA A 43 -8.86 -11.02 12.78
N VAL A 44 -9.81 -10.09 12.66
CA VAL A 44 -10.86 -9.89 13.66
C VAL A 44 -12.19 -10.42 13.17
N TYR A 45 -12.79 -9.80 12.15
CA TYR A 45 -14.12 -10.17 11.70
C TYR A 45 -14.17 -11.57 11.08
N GLY A 46 -13.37 -11.79 10.05
CA GLY A 46 -13.33 -13.07 9.33
C GLY A 46 -12.88 -14.24 10.22
N ASN A 47 -11.91 -14.00 11.10
CA ASN A 47 -11.44 -15.01 12.05
C ASN A 47 -12.54 -15.44 13.01
N PHE A 48 -13.29 -14.51 13.60
CA PHE A 48 -14.40 -14.84 14.49
C PHE A 48 -15.48 -15.65 13.77
N VAL A 49 -15.96 -15.15 12.62
CA VAL A 49 -16.98 -15.84 11.83
C VAL A 49 -16.55 -17.23 11.44
N ASN A 50 -15.33 -17.37 10.89
CA ASN A 50 -14.82 -18.65 10.47
C ASN A 50 -14.72 -19.65 11.65
N ARG A 51 -14.22 -19.22 12.80
CA ARG A 51 -14.12 -20.06 13.99
C ARG A 51 -15.48 -20.52 14.50
N ALA A 52 -16.45 -19.60 14.63
CA ALA A 52 -17.80 -19.93 15.08
C ALA A 52 -18.48 -20.96 14.15
N LEU A 53 -18.46 -20.72 12.84
CA LEU A 53 -19.07 -21.61 11.85
C LEU A 53 -18.34 -22.94 11.74
N GLN A 54 -17.01 -22.99 11.73
CA GLN A 54 -16.24 -24.23 11.64
C GLN A 54 -16.37 -25.10 12.90
N LEU A 55 -16.41 -24.48 14.09
CA LEU A 55 -16.65 -25.23 15.32
C LEU A 55 -18.06 -25.79 15.36
N THR A 56 -19.06 -25.03 14.90
CA THR A 56 -20.45 -25.53 14.80
C THR A 56 -20.55 -26.67 13.80
N LYS A 57 -19.88 -26.56 12.64
CA LYS A 57 -19.83 -27.67 11.67
C LYS A 57 -19.17 -28.90 12.25
N LYS A 58 -18.07 -28.73 12.99
CA LYS A 58 -17.30 -29.84 13.57
C LYS A 58 -18.04 -30.58 14.67
N TYR A 59 -18.75 -29.89 15.57
CA TYR A 59 -19.33 -30.47 16.76
C TYR A 59 -20.83 -30.74 16.66
N PHE A 60 -21.53 -30.04 15.75
CA PHE A 60 -23.00 -30.09 15.58
C PHE A 60 -23.41 -30.21 14.11
N ASP A 61 -22.54 -30.68 13.21
CA ASP A 61 -22.83 -30.91 11.78
C ASP A 61 -23.41 -29.66 11.05
N GLY A 62 -23.10 -28.47 11.56
CA GLY A 62 -23.60 -27.20 11.02
C GLY A 62 -25.02 -26.86 11.46
N VAL A 63 -25.57 -27.57 12.43
CA VAL A 63 -26.87 -27.24 13.04
C VAL A 63 -26.65 -26.32 14.24
N VAL A 64 -27.44 -25.26 14.35
CA VAL A 64 -27.41 -24.34 15.49
C VAL A 64 -27.82 -25.11 16.77
N PRO A 65 -26.92 -25.27 17.75
CA PRO A 65 -27.25 -26.01 18.97
C PRO A 65 -28.19 -25.20 19.87
N ALA A 66 -28.95 -25.87 20.71
CA ALA A 66 -29.72 -25.22 21.76
C ALA A 66 -28.81 -24.69 22.87
N ALA A 67 -29.05 -23.48 23.34
CA ALA A 67 -28.39 -22.98 24.54
C ALA A 67 -28.98 -23.67 25.79
N GLY A 68 -28.08 -24.11 26.68
CA GLY A 68 -28.42 -24.60 27.99
C GLY A 68 -28.43 -23.49 29.05
N GLU A 69 -28.04 -23.84 30.28
CA GLU A 69 -27.93 -22.88 31.36
C GLU A 69 -26.82 -21.87 31.11
N LEU A 70 -27.17 -20.55 31.22
CA LEU A 70 -26.24 -19.46 31.02
C LEU A 70 -25.45 -19.18 32.30
N THR A 71 -24.14 -19.03 32.14
CA THR A 71 -23.27 -18.48 33.20
C THR A 71 -23.42 -16.98 33.32
N GLU A 72 -22.86 -16.39 34.35
CA GLU A 72 -22.80 -14.94 34.50
C GLU A 72 -22.04 -14.29 33.33
N TYR A 73 -20.91 -14.85 32.91
CA TYR A 73 -20.12 -14.38 31.77
C TYR A 73 -20.90 -14.43 30.44
N ASP A 74 -21.76 -15.45 30.25
CA ASP A 74 -22.62 -15.49 29.06
C ASP A 74 -23.65 -14.36 29.08
N ARG A 75 -24.27 -14.08 30.22
CA ARG A 75 -25.23 -12.96 30.35
C ARG A 75 -24.59 -11.61 30.15
N GLU A 76 -23.36 -11.42 30.66
CA GLU A 76 -22.57 -10.20 30.42
C GLU A 76 -22.26 -10.03 28.93
N THR A 77 -21.80 -11.08 28.25
CA THR A 77 -21.52 -11.08 26.82
C THR A 77 -22.77 -10.78 25.99
N LEU A 78 -23.92 -11.41 26.31
CA LEU A 78 -25.20 -11.16 25.65
C LEU A 78 -25.66 -9.71 25.83
N LYS A 79 -25.46 -9.14 27.01
CA LYS A 79 -25.76 -7.74 27.28
C LYS A 79 -24.86 -6.80 26.49
N GLU A 80 -23.54 -7.06 26.50
CA GLU A 80 -22.55 -6.23 25.81
C GLU A 80 -22.87 -6.10 24.32
N PHE A 81 -23.22 -7.19 23.63
CA PHE A 81 -23.53 -7.08 22.21
C PHE A 81 -24.95 -6.54 21.92
N SER A 82 -25.92 -6.69 22.84
CA SER A 82 -27.24 -6.12 22.66
C SER A 82 -27.24 -4.58 22.71
N ASP A 83 -26.29 -3.99 23.42
CA ASP A 83 -26.15 -2.54 23.55
C ASP A 83 -25.54 -1.88 22.29
N VAL A 84 -24.89 -2.64 21.41
CA VAL A 84 -24.20 -2.11 20.21
C VAL A 84 -25.14 -1.39 19.26
N LYS A 85 -26.40 -1.86 19.10
CA LYS A 85 -27.38 -1.22 18.22
C LYS A 85 -27.56 0.26 18.54
N ALA A 86 -27.85 0.58 19.78
CA ALA A 86 -28.13 1.96 20.22
C ALA A 86 -26.90 2.86 19.97
N GLU A 87 -25.70 2.37 20.20
CA GLU A 87 -24.49 3.17 19.98
C GLU A 87 -24.21 3.36 18.48
N VAL A 88 -24.38 2.32 17.63
CA VAL A 88 -24.23 2.45 16.18
C VAL A 88 -25.25 3.42 15.60
N GLU A 89 -26.54 3.31 15.98
CA GLU A 89 -27.59 4.23 15.54
C GLU A 89 -27.28 5.68 15.92
N LYS A 90 -26.94 5.93 17.17
CA LYS A 90 -26.54 7.25 17.65
C LYS A 90 -25.38 7.85 16.86
N LEU A 91 -24.38 7.06 16.50
CA LEU A 91 -23.25 7.52 15.72
C LEU A 91 -23.62 7.78 14.24
N LEU A 92 -24.47 6.94 13.65
CA LEU A 92 -24.98 7.14 12.30
C LEU A 92 -25.86 8.40 12.20
N ASP A 93 -26.71 8.65 13.18
CA ASP A 93 -27.61 9.84 13.23
C ASP A 93 -26.82 11.16 13.23
N VAL A 94 -25.61 11.16 13.77
CA VAL A 94 -24.71 12.33 13.77
C VAL A 94 -23.62 12.27 12.72
N PHE A 95 -23.75 11.38 11.71
CA PHE A 95 -22.83 11.20 10.58
C PHE A 95 -21.40 10.83 10.97
N LYS A 96 -21.18 10.17 12.11
CA LYS A 96 -19.88 9.63 12.55
C LYS A 96 -19.69 8.20 12.03
N PHE A 97 -19.58 8.07 10.73
CA PHE A 97 -19.51 6.77 10.05
C PHE A 97 -18.29 5.94 10.46
N ARG A 98 -17.13 6.59 10.67
CA ARG A 98 -15.92 5.94 11.14
C ARG A 98 -16.09 5.30 12.50
N ASP A 99 -16.66 6.03 13.44
CA ASP A 99 -16.89 5.55 14.81
C ASP A 99 -17.99 4.48 14.79
N ALA A 100 -19.07 4.65 14.00
CA ALA A 100 -20.13 3.64 13.84
C ALA A 100 -19.58 2.32 13.28
N GLN A 101 -18.71 2.34 12.27
CA GLN A 101 -18.06 1.14 11.74
C GLN A 101 -17.16 0.46 12.80
N LYS A 102 -16.45 1.26 13.61
CA LYS A 102 -15.63 0.77 14.72
C LYS A 102 -16.46 0.07 15.79
N GLU A 103 -17.63 0.60 16.12
CA GLU A 103 -18.56 -0.03 17.07
C GLU A 103 -19.18 -1.31 16.48
N ALA A 104 -19.55 -1.33 15.20
CA ALA A 104 -19.96 -2.57 14.54
C ALA A 104 -18.85 -3.65 14.59
N MET A 105 -17.58 -3.25 14.41
CA MET A 105 -16.43 -4.17 14.53
C MET A 105 -16.24 -4.68 15.97
N ASN A 106 -16.73 -3.98 16.97
CA ASN A 106 -16.64 -4.40 18.36
C ASN A 106 -17.37 -5.72 18.61
N LEU A 107 -18.48 -5.99 17.91
CA LEU A 107 -19.16 -7.30 17.95
C LEU A 107 -18.21 -8.46 17.64
N ALA A 108 -17.37 -8.31 16.63
CA ALA A 108 -16.40 -9.36 16.29
C ALA A 108 -15.28 -9.49 17.35
N ARG A 109 -14.91 -8.41 18.01
CA ARG A 109 -13.95 -8.43 19.13
C ARG A 109 -14.53 -9.13 20.35
N ILE A 110 -15.78 -8.82 20.71
CA ILE A 110 -16.54 -9.50 21.77
C ILE A 110 -16.56 -11.01 21.48
N GLY A 111 -16.93 -11.40 20.25
CA GLY A 111 -17.00 -12.81 19.88
C GLY A 111 -15.65 -13.53 19.92
N ASN A 112 -14.56 -12.91 19.42
CA ASN A 112 -13.22 -13.47 19.50
C ASN A 112 -12.78 -13.65 20.96
N LYS A 113 -13.03 -12.66 21.82
CA LYS A 113 -12.71 -12.72 23.25
C LYS A 113 -13.53 -13.83 23.92
N TYR A 114 -14.83 -13.88 23.69
CA TYR A 114 -15.71 -14.90 24.25
C TYR A 114 -15.26 -16.33 23.88
N LEU A 115 -14.95 -16.60 22.61
CA LEU A 115 -14.41 -17.89 22.19
C LEU A 115 -13.00 -18.17 22.76
N ALA A 116 -12.17 -17.16 22.96
CA ALA A 116 -10.85 -17.34 23.57
C ALA A 116 -10.93 -17.64 25.05
N ASP A 117 -11.83 -16.99 25.79
CA ASP A 117 -11.96 -17.14 27.22
C ASP A 117 -12.70 -18.46 27.58
N THR A 118 -13.66 -18.88 26.75
CA THR A 118 -14.47 -20.09 27.00
C THR A 118 -13.85 -21.38 26.42
N GLU A 119 -12.91 -21.28 25.48
CA GLU A 119 -12.14 -22.37 24.88
C GLU A 119 -12.96 -23.65 24.56
N PRO A 120 -14.06 -23.57 23.78
CA PRO A 120 -14.96 -24.73 23.58
C PRO A 120 -14.27 -25.98 23.03
N TRP A 121 -13.16 -25.81 22.31
CA TRP A 121 -12.36 -26.93 21.78
C TRP A 121 -11.66 -27.75 22.88
N LYS A 122 -11.42 -27.18 24.06
CA LYS A 122 -10.81 -27.90 25.19
C LYS A 122 -11.85 -28.75 25.94
N ILE A 123 -13.06 -28.22 26.11
CA ILE A 123 -14.11 -28.87 26.90
C ILE A 123 -15.01 -29.79 26.07
N ALA A 124 -14.87 -29.82 24.75
CA ALA A 124 -15.72 -30.63 23.87
C ALA A 124 -15.71 -32.15 24.16
N LYS A 125 -14.71 -32.67 24.87
CA LYS A 125 -14.64 -34.08 25.26
C LYS A 125 -15.34 -34.38 26.58
N THR A 126 -15.63 -33.39 27.38
CA THR A 126 -16.11 -33.53 28.77
C THR A 126 -17.46 -32.88 28.99
N ASP A 127 -17.82 -31.81 28.25
CA ASP A 127 -19.03 -31.05 28.45
C ASP A 127 -19.54 -30.50 27.12
N MET A 128 -20.26 -31.31 26.36
CA MET A 128 -20.85 -30.92 25.08
C MET A 128 -22.03 -29.95 25.24
N ASP A 129 -22.75 -29.99 26.35
CA ASP A 129 -23.87 -29.06 26.61
C ASP A 129 -23.34 -27.64 26.82
N ARG A 130 -22.20 -27.51 27.48
CA ARG A 130 -21.52 -26.24 27.61
C ARG A 130 -21.01 -25.72 26.24
N VAL A 131 -20.43 -26.59 25.42
CA VAL A 131 -20.02 -26.27 24.05
C VAL A 131 -21.21 -25.81 23.22
N ALA A 132 -22.36 -26.47 23.34
CA ALA A 132 -23.60 -26.05 22.65
C ALA A 132 -24.02 -24.65 23.01
N THR A 133 -24.01 -24.28 24.29
CA THR A 133 -24.33 -22.94 24.77
C THR A 133 -23.36 -21.88 24.22
N ILE A 134 -22.05 -22.14 24.29
CA ILE A 134 -21.01 -21.22 23.79
C ILE A 134 -21.17 -20.98 22.28
N LEU A 135 -21.39 -22.05 21.50
CA LEU A 135 -21.54 -21.91 20.06
C LEU A 135 -22.88 -21.27 19.66
N ASN A 136 -23.96 -21.51 20.40
CA ASN A 136 -25.21 -20.79 20.20
C ASN A 136 -24.99 -19.27 20.33
N ILE A 137 -24.42 -18.81 21.45
CA ILE A 137 -24.12 -17.39 21.68
C ILE A 137 -23.22 -16.82 20.60
N SER A 138 -22.16 -17.55 20.21
CA SER A 138 -21.24 -17.14 19.13
C SER A 138 -21.97 -16.97 17.80
N LEU A 139 -22.91 -17.84 17.47
CA LEU A 139 -23.72 -17.76 16.25
C LEU A 139 -24.71 -16.58 16.27
N GLN A 140 -25.28 -16.25 17.43
CA GLN A 140 -26.10 -15.05 17.57
C GLN A 140 -25.26 -13.78 17.30
N LEU A 141 -24.00 -13.74 17.80
CA LEU A 141 -23.05 -12.66 17.48
C LEU A 141 -22.72 -12.59 16.00
N VAL A 142 -22.50 -13.74 15.33
CA VAL A 142 -22.26 -13.80 13.88
C VAL A 142 -23.46 -13.26 13.09
N ALA A 143 -24.67 -13.59 13.47
CA ALA A 143 -25.89 -13.06 12.85
C ALA A 143 -26.02 -11.54 13.05
N ASN A 144 -25.70 -11.04 14.24
CA ASN A 144 -25.69 -9.61 14.51
C ASN A 144 -24.61 -8.87 13.69
N LEU A 145 -23.45 -9.47 13.44
CA LEU A 145 -22.44 -8.90 12.57
C LEU A 145 -22.94 -8.71 11.14
N ALA A 146 -23.72 -9.67 10.61
CA ALA A 146 -24.29 -9.55 9.28
C ALA A 146 -25.25 -8.35 9.15
N ILE A 147 -25.99 -8.05 10.22
CA ILE A 147 -26.89 -6.87 10.28
C ILE A 147 -26.07 -5.59 10.45
N ALA A 148 -25.18 -5.54 11.44
CA ALA A 148 -24.43 -4.33 11.79
C ALA A 148 -23.52 -3.84 10.66
N PHE A 149 -23.00 -4.74 9.82
CA PHE A 149 -22.15 -4.41 8.70
C PHE A 149 -22.88 -4.18 7.37
N GLU A 150 -24.19 -4.40 7.29
CA GLU A 150 -24.96 -4.15 6.07
C GLU A 150 -24.77 -2.73 5.52
N PRO A 151 -24.82 -1.65 6.32
CA PRO A 151 -24.59 -0.29 5.82
C PRO A 151 -23.17 -0.05 5.29
N PHE A 152 -22.18 -0.75 5.82
CA PHE A 152 -20.76 -0.55 5.50
C PHE A 152 -20.24 -1.51 4.44
N LEU A 153 -20.57 -2.80 4.57
CA LEU A 153 -20.08 -3.91 3.77
C LEU A 153 -21.21 -4.81 3.26
N PRO A 154 -22.13 -4.30 2.44
CA PRO A 154 -23.33 -5.03 2.03
C PRO A 154 -23.04 -6.39 1.39
N PHE A 155 -22.00 -6.51 0.55
CA PHE A 155 -21.63 -7.78 -0.09
C PHE A 155 -21.10 -8.83 0.89
N SER A 156 -20.37 -8.39 1.92
CA SER A 156 -19.91 -9.28 2.99
C SER A 156 -21.06 -9.73 3.88
N SER A 157 -22.00 -8.82 4.16
CA SER A 157 -23.23 -9.13 4.91
C SER A 157 -24.11 -10.11 4.15
N GLU A 158 -24.28 -9.92 2.82
CA GLU A 158 -24.99 -10.87 1.97
C GLU A 158 -24.30 -12.27 1.97
N LYS A 159 -22.98 -12.31 1.77
CA LYS A 159 -22.21 -13.57 1.83
C LYS A 159 -22.37 -14.26 3.20
N LEU A 160 -22.36 -13.50 4.28
CA LEU A 160 -22.54 -14.03 5.63
C LEU A 160 -23.96 -14.54 5.84
N ARG A 161 -24.99 -13.81 5.38
CA ARG A 161 -26.40 -14.29 5.40
C ARG A 161 -26.52 -15.63 4.67
N ASN A 162 -25.91 -15.77 3.48
CA ASN A 162 -25.93 -17.02 2.74
C ASN A 162 -25.27 -18.16 3.52
N MET A 163 -24.14 -17.93 4.21
CA MET A 163 -23.53 -18.92 5.09
C MET A 163 -24.39 -19.28 6.31
N LEU A 164 -25.17 -18.32 6.80
CA LEU A 164 -26.14 -18.54 7.88
C LEU A 164 -27.45 -19.18 7.37
N ASN A 165 -27.61 -19.36 6.06
CA ASN A 165 -28.83 -19.86 5.42
C ASN A 165 -30.09 -19.05 5.82
N MET A 166 -29.96 -17.70 5.74
CA MET A 166 -31.01 -16.73 6.08
C MET A 166 -31.28 -15.82 4.91
N ASP A 167 -32.56 -15.59 4.59
CA ASP A 167 -32.98 -14.80 3.43
C ASP A 167 -32.76 -13.30 3.61
N SER A 168 -33.08 -12.76 4.78
CA SER A 168 -32.93 -11.34 5.10
C SER A 168 -32.77 -11.10 6.60
N PHE A 169 -32.20 -9.94 6.93
CA PHE A 169 -32.21 -9.40 8.27
C PHE A 169 -32.91 -8.04 8.30
N ASP A 170 -33.67 -7.80 9.36
CA ASP A 170 -34.19 -6.47 9.66
C ASP A 170 -33.23 -5.76 10.62
N TRP A 171 -32.84 -4.53 10.29
CA TRP A 171 -32.04 -3.68 11.18
C TRP A 171 -32.65 -3.55 12.58
N ALA A 172 -33.98 -3.57 12.67
CA ALA A 172 -34.69 -3.53 13.94
C ALA A 172 -34.32 -4.69 14.89
N THR A 173 -33.84 -5.82 14.33
CA THR A 173 -33.47 -7.01 15.11
C THR A 173 -32.00 -7.02 15.55
N LEU A 174 -31.21 -6.02 15.17
CA LEU A 174 -29.82 -5.86 15.66
C LEU A 174 -29.83 -5.79 17.19
N GLY A 175 -28.92 -6.53 17.82
CA GLY A 175 -28.86 -6.71 19.27
C GLY A 175 -29.71 -7.86 19.80
N SER A 176 -30.50 -8.54 18.96
CA SER A 176 -31.27 -9.71 19.37
C SER A 176 -30.37 -10.92 19.68
N THR A 177 -30.72 -11.63 20.75
CA THR A 177 -30.02 -12.84 21.21
C THR A 177 -30.63 -14.13 20.67
N ASN A 178 -31.61 -14.06 19.78
CA ASN A 178 -32.32 -15.21 19.21
C ASN A 178 -32.63 -15.02 17.71
N LEU A 179 -31.62 -14.64 16.91
CA LEU A 179 -31.75 -14.48 15.46
C LEU A 179 -31.73 -15.85 14.75
N LEU A 180 -30.94 -16.79 15.27
CA LEU A 180 -30.79 -18.15 14.76
C LEU A 180 -31.42 -19.12 15.76
N PRO A 181 -32.58 -19.72 15.46
CA PRO A 181 -33.23 -20.67 16.37
C PRO A 181 -32.43 -21.98 16.46
N ALA A 182 -32.53 -22.65 17.59
CA ALA A 182 -31.95 -23.99 17.74
C ALA A 182 -32.54 -24.95 16.68
N GLY A 183 -31.71 -25.82 16.11
CA GLY A 183 -32.08 -26.74 15.04
C GLY A 183 -31.99 -26.10 13.63
N HIS A 184 -31.70 -24.83 13.50
CA HIS A 184 -31.50 -24.20 12.19
C HIS A 184 -30.21 -24.72 11.52
N GLN A 185 -30.33 -25.09 10.23
CA GLN A 185 -29.20 -25.63 9.45
C GLN A 185 -28.42 -24.51 8.78
N LEU A 186 -27.14 -24.39 9.07
CA LEU A 186 -26.21 -23.49 8.40
C LEU A 186 -25.76 -24.05 7.05
N ALA A 187 -25.42 -23.18 6.13
CA ALA A 187 -24.78 -23.55 4.88
C ALA A 187 -23.27 -23.85 5.10
N THR A 188 -22.59 -24.28 4.04
CA THR A 188 -21.15 -24.59 4.11
C THR A 188 -20.35 -23.30 4.40
N PRO A 189 -19.53 -23.30 5.45
CA PRO A 189 -18.68 -22.13 5.75
C PRO A 189 -17.64 -21.88 4.67
N GLU A 190 -17.51 -20.61 4.29
CA GLU A 190 -16.49 -20.10 3.38
C GLU A 190 -15.69 -18.99 4.06
N LEU A 191 -14.49 -18.69 3.52
CA LEU A 191 -13.74 -17.52 3.97
C LEU A 191 -14.47 -16.24 3.58
N LEU A 192 -14.77 -15.40 4.55
CA LEU A 192 -15.45 -14.12 4.30
C LEU A 192 -14.51 -13.09 3.66
N PHE A 193 -13.26 -13.07 4.09
CA PHE A 193 -12.23 -12.15 3.62
C PHE A 193 -10.94 -12.89 3.31
N GLU A 194 -10.18 -12.34 2.36
CA GLU A 194 -8.86 -12.83 1.98
C GLU A 194 -7.78 -11.82 2.37
N LYS A 195 -6.61 -12.33 2.73
CA LYS A 195 -5.45 -11.52 3.06
C LYS A 195 -4.88 -10.88 1.79
N ILE A 196 -4.52 -9.60 1.88
CA ILE A 196 -3.80 -8.91 0.82
C ILE A 196 -2.30 -9.11 1.07
N GLU A 197 -1.63 -9.76 0.11
CA GLU A 197 -0.19 -10.02 0.18
C GLU A 197 0.62 -8.78 -0.24
N ASP A 198 1.88 -8.68 0.22
CA ASP A 198 2.76 -7.55 -0.06
C ASP A 198 2.99 -7.35 -1.56
N SER A 199 3.11 -8.43 -2.32
CA SER A 199 3.28 -8.39 -3.77
C SER A 199 2.16 -7.68 -4.52
N VAL A 200 0.92 -7.76 -4.00
CA VAL A 200 -0.23 -7.03 -4.58
C VAL A 200 -0.07 -5.53 -4.39
N ILE A 201 0.41 -5.12 -3.22
CA ILE A 201 0.66 -3.70 -2.90
C ILE A 201 1.83 -3.16 -3.72
N GLU A 202 2.93 -3.90 -3.81
CA GLU A 202 4.10 -3.54 -4.62
C GLU A 202 3.73 -3.32 -6.08
N ALA A 203 2.90 -4.21 -6.66
CA ALA A 203 2.41 -4.06 -8.03
C ALA A 203 1.56 -2.78 -8.22
N GLN A 204 0.74 -2.39 -7.24
CA GLN A 204 -0.05 -1.15 -7.33
C GLN A 204 0.84 0.10 -7.20
N VAL A 205 1.84 0.07 -6.31
CA VAL A 205 2.81 1.15 -6.17
C VAL A 205 3.63 1.31 -7.45
N GLN A 206 4.11 0.20 -8.03
CA GLN A 206 4.86 0.24 -9.28
C GLN A 206 4.02 0.82 -10.43
N LYS A 207 2.77 0.37 -10.57
CA LYS A 207 1.84 0.93 -11.57
C LYS A 207 1.64 2.44 -11.43
N LEU A 208 1.59 2.94 -10.18
CA LEU A 208 1.47 4.38 -9.91
C LEU A 208 2.73 5.14 -10.37
N LEU A 209 3.91 4.60 -10.06
CA LEU A 209 5.20 5.18 -10.46
C LEU A 209 5.36 5.19 -11.99
N ASP A 210 5.00 4.11 -12.67
CA ASP A 210 5.05 4.00 -14.13
C ASP A 210 4.10 5.01 -14.78
N THR A 211 2.88 5.16 -14.25
CA THR A 211 1.90 6.14 -14.73
C THR A 211 2.41 7.57 -14.52
N LYS A 212 3.02 7.86 -13.37
CA LYS A 212 3.62 9.17 -13.08
C LYS A 212 4.72 9.47 -14.11
N LYS A 213 5.65 8.53 -14.31
CA LYS A 213 6.75 8.68 -15.28
C LYS A 213 6.23 8.89 -16.71
N ALA A 214 5.24 8.12 -17.14
CA ALA A 214 4.63 8.27 -18.45
C ALA A 214 3.95 9.64 -18.63
N ASN A 215 3.29 10.16 -17.58
CA ASN A 215 2.68 11.49 -17.62
C ASN A 215 3.73 12.62 -17.65
N GLU A 216 4.82 12.48 -16.91
CA GLU A 216 5.94 13.43 -16.93
C GLU A 216 6.58 13.48 -18.31
N GLU A 217 6.82 12.32 -18.93
CA GLU A 217 7.34 12.19 -20.28
C GLU A 217 6.39 12.81 -21.33
N ALA A 218 5.09 12.49 -21.26
CA ALA A 218 4.09 13.02 -22.17
C ALA A 218 3.89 14.55 -22.07
N ASN A 219 4.12 15.11 -20.90
CA ASN A 219 3.99 16.56 -20.65
C ASN A 219 5.31 17.33 -20.79
N TYR A 220 6.43 16.62 -21.08
CA TYR A 220 7.73 17.27 -21.27
C TYR A 220 7.69 18.24 -22.44
N LYS A 221 8.14 19.46 -22.21
CA LYS A 221 8.33 20.50 -23.22
C LYS A 221 9.79 20.93 -23.20
N ALA A 222 10.44 20.85 -24.34
CA ALA A 222 11.79 21.38 -24.50
C ALA A 222 11.82 22.87 -24.15
N ASN A 223 12.91 23.32 -23.56
CA ASN A 223 13.14 24.71 -23.29
C ASN A 223 13.12 25.56 -24.60
N PRO A 224 12.62 26.76 -24.57
CA PRO A 224 12.67 27.62 -25.75
C PRO A 224 14.11 27.80 -26.25
N ILE A 225 14.26 27.87 -27.58
CA ILE A 225 15.55 28.15 -28.20
C ILE A 225 16.02 29.53 -27.73
N ARG A 226 17.28 29.63 -27.32
CA ARG A 226 17.90 30.91 -26.96
C ARG A 226 18.02 31.82 -28.16
N PRO A 227 18.25 33.14 -27.97
CA PRO A 227 18.50 34.07 -29.07
C PRO A 227 19.61 33.57 -29.99
N ASN A 228 19.48 33.86 -31.28
CA ASN A 228 20.51 33.55 -32.26
C ASN A 228 21.84 34.19 -31.86
N ILE A 229 22.93 33.49 -32.14
CA ILE A 229 24.31 34.00 -32.04
C ILE A 229 24.95 33.98 -33.43
N GLU A 230 25.94 34.82 -33.64
CA GLU A 230 26.73 34.78 -34.86
C GLU A 230 27.68 33.57 -34.84
N PHE A 231 28.09 33.12 -36.04
CA PHE A 231 29.03 32.00 -36.18
C PHE A 231 30.35 32.28 -35.45
N ASP A 232 30.83 33.49 -35.49
CA ASP A 232 32.05 33.94 -34.81
C ASP A 232 31.93 33.80 -33.26
N ASP A 233 30.74 33.88 -32.70
CA ASP A 233 30.52 33.63 -31.25
C ASP A 233 30.65 32.14 -30.93
N PHE A 234 30.14 31.26 -31.80
CA PHE A 234 30.33 29.83 -31.65
C PHE A 234 31.82 29.44 -31.77
N MET A 235 32.54 30.04 -32.71
CA MET A 235 33.99 29.76 -32.92
C MET A 235 34.89 30.22 -31.75
N LYS A 236 34.35 31.00 -30.79
CA LYS A 236 35.06 31.30 -29.53
C LYS A 236 35.11 30.10 -28.56
N LEU A 237 34.25 29.11 -28.76
CA LEU A 237 34.25 27.92 -27.94
C LEU A 237 35.21 26.86 -28.53
N ASP A 238 36.10 26.37 -27.72
CA ASP A 238 36.95 25.22 -28.07
C ASP A 238 36.35 23.94 -27.48
N ILE A 239 35.48 23.28 -28.26
CA ILE A 239 34.85 22.03 -27.86
C ILE A 239 35.68 20.84 -28.39
N ARG A 240 36.11 19.93 -27.50
CA ARG A 240 36.96 18.78 -27.85
C ARG A 240 36.38 17.48 -27.33
N VAL A 241 36.85 16.39 -27.94
CA VAL A 241 36.65 15.04 -27.46
C VAL A 241 37.87 14.60 -26.67
N GLY A 242 37.66 14.09 -25.47
CA GLY A 242 38.73 13.51 -24.64
C GLY A 242 38.39 12.13 -24.14
N THR A 243 39.38 11.33 -23.84
CA THR A 243 39.21 10.01 -23.22
C THR A 243 39.41 10.12 -21.72
N VAL A 244 38.45 9.60 -20.94
CA VAL A 244 38.52 9.56 -19.48
C VAL A 244 39.56 8.54 -19.05
N LEU A 245 40.64 9.01 -18.46
CA LEU A 245 41.72 8.15 -17.94
C LEU A 245 41.41 7.66 -16.52
N GLU A 246 40.95 8.58 -15.70
CA GLU A 246 40.60 8.33 -14.30
C GLU A 246 39.30 9.09 -13.95
N CYS A 247 38.49 8.47 -13.11
CA CYS A 247 37.27 9.11 -12.54
C CYS A 247 37.12 8.71 -11.09
N GLN A 248 36.85 9.69 -10.21
CA GLN A 248 36.64 9.42 -8.78
C GLN A 248 35.66 10.40 -8.15
N LYS A 249 35.04 9.99 -7.06
CA LYS A 249 34.16 10.87 -6.26
C LYS A 249 34.98 11.93 -5.53
N VAL A 250 34.48 13.16 -5.52
CA VAL A 250 35.14 14.25 -4.76
C VAL A 250 34.77 14.12 -3.28
N PRO A 251 35.77 14.05 -2.36
CA PRO A 251 35.48 13.94 -0.93
C PRO A 251 34.62 15.07 -0.40
N LYS A 252 33.62 14.77 0.41
CA LYS A 252 32.65 15.72 0.98
C LYS A 252 31.84 16.51 -0.07
N ALA A 253 31.60 15.90 -1.23
CA ALA A 253 30.80 16.49 -2.30
C ALA A 253 30.03 15.43 -3.09
N ASP A 254 28.88 15.00 -2.59
CA ASP A 254 28.08 13.86 -3.10
C ASP A 254 27.60 14.03 -4.56
N LYS A 255 27.66 15.24 -5.11
CA LYS A 255 27.24 15.54 -6.48
C LYS A 255 28.40 15.63 -7.48
N LEU A 256 29.65 15.58 -7.02
CA LEU A 256 30.80 15.87 -7.88
C LEU A 256 31.65 14.61 -8.17
N LEU A 257 32.01 14.47 -9.45
CA LEU A 257 33.06 13.58 -9.94
C LEU A 257 34.25 14.39 -10.41
N GLN A 258 35.46 13.96 -10.06
CA GLN A 258 36.72 14.46 -10.62
C GLN A 258 37.17 13.53 -11.73
N PHE A 259 37.49 14.10 -12.86
CA PHE A 259 37.96 13.43 -14.04
C PHE A 259 39.40 13.81 -14.35
N LYS A 260 40.16 12.86 -14.83
CA LYS A 260 41.42 13.07 -15.56
C LYS A 260 41.18 12.64 -16.99
N ILE A 261 41.31 13.58 -17.94
CA ILE A 261 40.94 13.40 -19.35
C ILE A 261 42.18 13.60 -20.22
N ALA A 262 42.46 12.61 -21.08
CA ALA A 262 43.42 12.80 -22.15
C ALA A 262 42.78 13.64 -23.27
N ASP A 263 43.30 14.84 -23.52
CA ASP A 263 42.79 15.78 -24.50
C ASP A 263 43.61 15.88 -25.79
N GLY A 264 44.60 14.96 -25.94
CA GLY A 264 45.49 14.92 -27.10
C GLY A 264 46.65 15.88 -27.01
N LEU A 265 46.71 16.77 -26.05
CA LEU A 265 47.81 17.71 -25.76
C LEU A 265 48.48 17.33 -24.44
N GLU A 266 47.73 17.32 -23.39
CA GLU A 266 48.10 16.96 -22.01
C GLU A 266 46.94 16.32 -21.28
N ASN A 267 47.16 15.89 -20.04
CA ASN A 267 46.06 15.35 -19.20
C ASN A 267 45.42 16.48 -18.39
N ARG A 268 44.13 16.63 -18.57
CA ARG A 268 43.33 17.73 -17.99
C ARG A 268 42.50 17.23 -16.84
N THR A 269 42.40 18.05 -15.76
CA THR A 269 41.47 17.78 -14.64
C THR A 269 40.17 18.53 -14.85
N ILE A 270 39.04 17.83 -14.85
CA ILE A 270 37.70 18.43 -14.91
C ILE A 270 36.86 17.91 -13.75
N VAL A 271 36.10 18.79 -13.10
CA VAL A 271 35.12 18.43 -12.07
C VAL A 271 33.72 18.68 -12.62
N SER A 272 32.88 17.66 -12.57
CA SER A 272 31.50 17.71 -13.09
C SER A 272 30.46 17.26 -12.04
N GLY A 273 29.27 17.85 -12.10
CA GLY A 273 28.14 17.62 -11.17
C GLY A 273 27.30 16.39 -11.47
N ILE A 274 27.88 15.32 -11.98
CA ILE A 274 27.14 14.14 -12.46
C ILE A 274 27.26 12.90 -11.57
N ALA A 275 27.77 13.01 -10.34
CA ALA A 275 28.01 11.88 -9.44
C ALA A 275 26.72 11.17 -8.99
N GLN A 276 25.55 11.78 -9.14
CA GLN A 276 24.27 11.15 -8.85
C GLN A 276 23.73 10.30 -10.01
N HIS A 277 24.31 10.43 -11.20
CA HIS A 277 23.85 9.80 -12.44
C HIS A 277 24.82 8.74 -12.98
N TYR A 278 26.09 8.75 -12.50
CA TYR A 278 27.12 7.82 -12.98
C TYR A 278 28.02 7.32 -11.86
N ASN A 279 28.36 6.05 -11.92
CA ASN A 279 29.46 5.52 -11.13
C ASN A 279 30.80 5.82 -11.84
N PRO A 280 31.86 6.16 -11.10
CA PRO A 280 33.16 6.49 -11.69
C PRO A 280 33.68 5.43 -12.67
N GLU A 281 33.50 4.15 -12.36
CA GLU A 281 33.99 3.02 -13.13
C GLU A 281 33.35 2.91 -14.53
N GLU A 282 32.10 3.39 -14.66
CA GLU A 282 31.35 3.35 -15.92
C GLU A 282 31.89 4.34 -16.96
N LEU A 283 32.62 5.35 -16.51
CA LEU A 283 33.09 6.45 -17.32
C LEU A 283 34.56 6.29 -17.73
N VAL A 284 35.36 5.52 -17.01
CA VAL A 284 36.76 5.26 -17.33
C VAL A 284 36.85 4.55 -18.67
N GLY A 285 37.74 5.04 -19.54
CA GLY A 285 37.95 4.55 -20.91
C GLY A 285 36.93 5.07 -21.93
N LYS A 286 35.89 5.79 -21.50
CA LYS A 286 34.90 6.38 -22.41
C LYS A 286 35.38 7.75 -22.95
N GLN A 287 34.88 8.09 -24.14
CA GLN A 287 35.06 9.42 -24.71
C GLN A 287 33.95 10.36 -24.29
N VAL A 288 34.32 11.62 -23.99
CA VAL A 288 33.39 12.66 -23.59
C VAL A 288 33.69 13.95 -24.36
N CYS A 289 32.65 14.70 -24.69
CA CYS A 289 32.81 16.05 -25.24
C CYS A 289 32.92 17.06 -24.08
N PHE A 290 33.85 17.98 -24.17
CA PHE A 290 34.06 19.01 -23.16
C PHE A 290 34.48 20.35 -23.79
N ILE A 291 34.22 21.47 -23.08
CA ILE A 291 34.74 22.77 -23.46
C ILE A 291 36.13 22.94 -22.83
N ALA A 292 37.14 23.12 -23.69
CA ALA A 292 38.55 23.13 -23.32
C ALA A 292 39.05 24.52 -22.87
N ASN A 293 38.46 25.60 -23.39
CA ASN A 293 38.94 26.96 -23.18
C ASN A 293 38.12 27.78 -22.15
N LEU A 294 37.41 27.10 -21.23
CA LEU A 294 36.84 27.80 -20.10
C LEU A 294 37.91 28.19 -19.08
N ALA A 295 37.77 29.38 -18.50
CA ALA A 295 38.65 29.82 -17.43
C ALA A 295 38.66 28.78 -16.26
N PRO A 296 39.82 28.40 -15.76
CA PRO A 296 39.90 27.41 -14.67
C PRO A 296 39.13 27.90 -13.44
N ARG A 297 38.35 26.96 -12.83
CA ARG A 297 37.52 27.23 -11.65
C ARG A 297 37.83 26.27 -10.51
N LYS A 298 38.02 26.79 -9.32
CA LYS A 298 38.22 25.96 -8.13
C LYS A 298 36.89 25.47 -7.55
N LEU A 299 36.69 24.14 -7.53
CA LEU A 299 35.51 23.48 -7.01
C LEU A 299 35.91 22.52 -5.87
N LYS A 300 35.48 22.79 -4.64
CA LYS A 300 35.85 21.99 -3.45
C LYS A 300 37.34 21.71 -3.31
N GLY A 301 38.17 22.71 -3.65
CA GLY A 301 39.64 22.62 -3.54
C GLY A 301 40.36 22.12 -4.79
N ILE A 302 39.64 21.56 -5.77
CA ILE A 302 40.18 21.04 -7.03
C ILE A 302 40.00 22.09 -8.13
N VAL A 303 41.02 22.32 -8.93
CA VAL A 303 40.94 23.22 -10.11
C VAL A 303 40.35 22.42 -11.27
N SER A 304 39.21 22.86 -11.78
CA SER A 304 38.57 22.31 -12.98
C SER A 304 38.99 23.16 -14.19
N GLU A 305 39.54 22.52 -15.19
CA GLU A 305 40.17 23.16 -16.41
C GLU A 305 39.31 22.93 -17.66
N GLY A 306 37.99 22.95 -17.47
CA GLY A 306 37.00 22.76 -18.54
C GLY A 306 35.66 22.32 -17.99
N MET A 307 34.75 22.01 -18.91
CA MET A 307 33.39 21.54 -18.58
C MET A 307 32.97 20.39 -19.49
N ILE A 308 32.65 19.23 -18.90
CA ILE A 308 32.05 18.11 -19.65
C ILE A 308 30.63 18.52 -20.06
N LEU A 309 30.28 18.25 -21.32
CA LEU A 309 28.94 18.48 -21.84
C LEU A 309 28.00 17.32 -21.45
N SER A 310 26.84 17.65 -20.97
CA SER A 310 25.76 16.69 -20.67
C SER A 310 24.41 17.22 -21.13
N ALA A 311 23.55 16.31 -21.56
CA ALA A 311 22.15 16.60 -21.85
C ALA A 311 21.30 16.19 -20.65
N GLU A 312 20.35 17.03 -20.27
CA GLU A 312 19.37 16.77 -19.22
C GLU A 312 18.09 16.21 -19.83
N ASN A 313 17.62 15.09 -19.31
CA ASN A 313 16.39 14.43 -19.71
C ASN A 313 15.19 15.02 -18.93
N PHE A 314 13.96 14.67 -19.34
CA PHE A 314 12.71 15.13 -18.72
C PHE A 314 12.59 14.75 -17.23
N ASP A 315 13.23 13.68 -16.79
CA ASP A 315 13.25 13.20 -15.41
C ASP A 315 14.40 13.78 -14.56
N GLY A 316 15.14 14.76 -15.13
CA GLY A 316 16.31 15.38 -14.50
C GLY A 316 17.57 14.50 -14.55
N SER A 317 17.51 13.32 -15.18
CA SER A 317 18.70 12.51 -15.40
C SER A 317 19.63 13.17 -16.42
N LEU A 318 20.94 13.03 -16.19
CA LEU A 318 21.98 13.59 -17.07
C LEU A 318 22.61 12.52 -17.93
N SER A 319 22.75 12.79 -19.22
CA SER A 319 23.49 11.95 -20.16
C SER A 319 24.71 12.70 -20.67
N VAL A 320 25.90 12.11 -20.55
CA VAL A 320 27.15 12.69 -21.04
C VAL A 320 27.14 12.69 -22.57
N VAL A 321 27.51 13.82 -23.18
CA VAL A 321 27.63 13.92 -24.63
C VAL A 321 28.91 13.24 -25.07
N THR A 322 28.78 12.31 -26.03
CA THR A 322 29.90 11.51 -26.59
C THR A 322 29.81 11.40 -28.11
N THR A 323 30.80 10.85 -28.73
CA THR A 323 30.82 10.55 -30.17
C THR A 323 30.29 9.15 -30.46
N MET A 324 29.56 8.98 -31.58
CA MET A 324 29.02 7.69 -32.01
C MET A 324 30.13 6.73 -32.49
N LYS A 325 31.29 7.26 -32.90
CA LYS A 325 32.45 6.48 -33.28
C LYS A 325 33.65 7.01 -32.51
N GLU A 326 34.59 6.13 -32.23
CA GLU A 326 35.82 6.53 -31.57
C GLU A 326 36.62 7.50 -32.47
N VAL A 327 37.09 8.56 -31.86
CA VAL A 327 37.95 9.56 -32.50
C VAL A 327 39.24 9.75 -31.68
N LYS A 328 40.26 10.35 -32.23
CA LYS A 328 41.47 10.65 -31.47
C LYS A 328 41.20 11.68 -30.38
N PRO A 329 41.70 11.49 -29.14
CA PRO A 329 41.65 12.52 -28.13
C PRO A 329 42.20 13.86 -28.66
N GLY A 330 41.48 14.97 -28.31
CA GLY A 330 41.81 16.29 -28.83
C GLY A 330 41.11 16.69 -30.14
N SER A 331 40.36 15.77 -30.77
CA SER A 331 39.55 16.09 -31.95
C SER A 331 38.57 17.21 -31.62
N GLU A 332 38.51 18.22 -32.48
CA GLU A 332 37.60 19.35 -32.34
C GLU A 332 36.17 18.98 -32.78
N VAL A 333 35.19 19.48 -32.06
CA VAL A 333 33.77 19.38 -32.41
C VAL A 333 33.40 20.66 -33.13
N LYS A 334 32.96 20.52 -34.38
CA LYS A 334 32.61 21.66 -35.28
C LYS A 334 31.15 21.62 -35.67
#